data_e4aebc26409329513d0a3a0c24a4ca25
#
_entry.id   e4aebc26409329513d0a3a0c24a4ca25
#
_cell.length_a   1.000
_cell.length_b   1.000
_cell.length_c   1.000
_cell.angle_alpha   90.00
_cell.angle_beta   90.00
_cell.angle_gamma   90.00
#
_symmetry.space_group_name_H-M   'P 1'
#
loop_
_entity.id
_entity.type
_entity.pdbx_description
1 polymer ?
#
loop_
_entity_poly.entity_id
_entity_poly.type
_entity_poly.pdbx_seq_one_letter_code
_entity_poly.pdbx_strand_id
1 'polypeptide(L)'
;LERAEHSINHINKHNVVARKFDMQSLSDSLNAGDVVVSQLPASHHLSIAKLCIDKKCHFATSSYISPEMRDLDNDAKKNNLVFVNEVGLDPGIDHFFSHLLVKQLKETNLNNIDVTYHSYCGGFPAIPNDFKYKFSWSPVGVIKALNNNAKFVRNYETVVETPYKNVGKYSVNNEIYEAY
;
A
#
# COMPACT_ATOMS: atom_id res chain seq x y z
N LEU A 1 6.45 21.41 11.02
CA LEU A 1 6.51 22.37 9.91
C LEU A 1 7.91 22.41 9.31
N GLU A 2 8.97 22.69 10.07
CA GLU A 2 10.37 22.76 9.62
C GLU A 2 10.82 21.59 8.72
N ARG A 3 10.45 20.35 9.08
CA ARG A 3 10.76 19.16 8.25
C ARG A 3 10.09 19.23 6.88
N ALA A 4 8.83 19.68 6.84
CA ALA A 4 8.10 19.78 5.58
C ALA A 4 8.68 20.90 4.72
N GLU A 5 9.03 22.04 5.29
CA GLU A 5 9.71 23.15 4.62
C GLU A 5 11.06 22.70 4.06
N HIS A 6 11.87 22.02 4.89
CA HIS A 6 13.15 21.46 4.43
C HIS A 6 13.00 20.50 3.25
N SER A 7 11.95 19.65 3.29
CA SER A 7 11.69 18.66 2.23
C SER A 7 11.33 19.28 0.88
N ILE A 8 10.79 20.49 0.86
CA ILE A 8 10.38 21.19 -0.38
C ILE A 8 11.38 22.27 -0.83
N ASN A 9 12.40 22.57 -0.04
CA ASN A 9 13.37 23.64 -0.34
C ASN A 9 14.09 23.49 -1.69
N HIS A 10 14.24 22.24 -2.16
CA HIS A 10 14.85 21.96 -3.47
C HIS A 10 13.85 22.09 -4.63
N ILE A 11 12.55 22.26 -4.33
CA ILE A 11 11.50 22.37 -5.34
C ILE A 11 11.32 23.85 -5.65
N ASN A 12 11.91 24.32 -6.73
CA ASN A 12 11.79 25.70 -7.18
C ASN A 12 10.44 25.97 -7.88
N LYS A 13 9.32 25.79 -7.14
CA LYS A 13 7.95 26.00 -7.65
C LYS A 13 7.16 26.81 -6.65
N HIS A 14 6.62 27.93 -7.08
CA HIS A 14 5.82 28.85 -6.25
C HIS A 14 4.48 28.26 -5.77
N ASN A 15 4.08 27.11 -6.31
CA ASN A 15 2.81 26.45 -6.00
C ASN A 15 2.93 25.29 -5.00
N VAL A 16 4.11 25.08 -4.40
CA VAL A 16 4.33 24.05 -3.38
C VAL A 16 4.43 24.72 -2.01
N VAL A 17 3.54 24.35 -1.08
CA VAL A 17 3.46 24.97 0.23
C VAL A 17 3.52 23.89 1.33
N ALA A 18 4.45 24.05 2.27
CA ALA A 18 4.50 23.24 3.48
C ALA A 18 3.47 23.73 4.49
N ARG A 19 2.71 22.81 5.10
CA ARG A 19 1.75 23.13 6.15
C ARG A 19 1.87 22.14 7.30
N LYS A 20 1.58 22.57 8.52
CA LYS A 20 1.38 21.68 9.65
C LYS A 20 0.07 20.94 9.45
N PHE A 21 0.10 19.61 9.59
CA PHE A 21 -1.09 18.80 9.47
C PHE A 21 -1.94 18.90 10.75
N ASP A 22 -3.20 19.27 10.59
CA ASP A 22 -4.31 19.01 11.48
C ASP A 22 -5.60 18.94 10.63
N MET A 23 -6.62 18.26 11.14
CA MET A 23 -7.86 18.01 10.38
C MET A 23 -8.61 19.29 10.03
N GLN A 24 -8.59 20.30 10.89
CA GLN A 24 -9.28 21.56 10.62
C GLN A 24 -8.58 22.33 9.50
N SER A 25 -7.27 22.50 9.60
CA SER A 25 -6.47 23.15 8.54
C SER A 25 -6.58 22.44 7.19
N LEU A 26 -6.64 21.10 7.21
CA LEU A 26 -6.89 20.33 5.99
C LEU A 26 -8.28 20.68 5.43
N SER A 27 -9.31 20.61 6.27
CA SER A 27 -10.70 20.90 5.89
C SER A 27 -10.86 22.30 5.28
N ASP A 28 -10.20 23.29 5.88
CA ASP A 28 -10.29 24.69 5.43
C ASP A 28 -9.53 24.96 4.12
N SER A 29 -8.57 24.09 3.80
CA SER A 29 -7.77 24.22 2.57
C SER A 29 -8.33 23.50 1.36
N LEU A 30 -9.28 22.57 1.56
CA LEU A 30 -9.83 21.73 0.49
C LEU A 30 -10.96 22.43 -0.28
N ASN A 31 -10.91 22.32 -1.60
CA ASN A 31 -11.97 22.72 -2.53
C ASN A 31 -12.51 21.52 -3.27
N ALA A 32 -13.76 21.61 -3.72
CA ALA A 32 -14.35 20.54 -4.52
C ALA A 32 -13.54 20.27 -5.78
N GLY A 33 -13.27 18.99 -6.03
CA GLY A 33 -12.43 18.54 -7.15
C GLY A 33 -10.96 18.38 -6.81
N ASP A 34 -10.51 18.80 -5.62
CA ASP A 34 -9.13 18.54 -5.18
C ASP A 34 -8.85 17.05 -5.01
N VAL A 35 -7.59 16.66 -5.08
CA VAL A 35 -7.11 15.29 -4.85
C VAL A 35 -6.29 15.26 -3.55
N VAL A 36 -6.75 14.46 -2.60
CA VAL A 36 -6.02 14.23 -1.34
C VAL A 36 -5.26 12.92 -1.42
N VAL A 37 -3.93 12.99 -1.36
CA VAL A 37 -3.06 11.81 -1.29
C VAL A 37 -2.62 11.63 0.16
N SER A 38 -3.18 10.61 0.83
CA SER A 38 -2.88 10.36 2.25
C SER A 38 -1.72 9.36 2.40
N GLN A 39 -0.60 9.85 2.93
CA GLN A 39 0.58 9.07 3.31
C GLN A 39 0.74 8.98 4.84
N LEU A 40 -0.33 9.26 5.57
CA LEU A 40 -0.38 9.13 7.03
C LEU A 40 -0.49 7.65 7.45
N PRO A 41 -0.32 7.32 8.73
CA PRO A 41 -0.64 5.99 9.24
C PRO A 41 -2.09 5.59 8.92
N ALA A 42 -2.33 4.32 8.62
CA ALA A 42 -3.62 3.79 8.13
C ALA A 42 -4.83 4.15 9.01
N SER A 43 -4.61 4.33 10.33
CA SER A 43 -5.65 4.75 11.27
C SER A 43 -6.27 6.11 10.98
N HIS A 44 -5.63 6.95 10.17
CA HIS A 44 -6.14 8.27 9.79
C HIS A 44 -6.90 8.26 8.46
N HIS A 45 -6.73 7.23 7.61
CA HIS A 45 -7.27 7.26 6.26
C HIS A 45 -8.79 7.37 6.21
N LEU A 46 -9.49 6.63 7.07
CA LEU A 46 -10.95 6.63 7.08
C LEU A 46 -11.53 8.02 7.37
N SER A 47 -10.97 8.74 8.35
CA SER A 47 -11.44 10.09 8.70
C SER A 47 -11.18 11.09 7.57
N ILE A 48 -10.03 10.98 6.91
CA ILE A 48 -9.69 11.83 5.76
C ILE A 48 -10.57 11.50 4.56
N ALA A 49 -10.80 10.22 4.29
CA ALA A 49 -11.68 9.80 3.19
C ALA A 49 -13.14 10.32 3.38
N LYS A 50 -13.66 10.28 4.60
CA LYS A 50 -14.97 10.88 4.93
C LYS A 50 -14.96 12.38 4.69
N LEU A 51 -13.92 13.09 5.14
CA LEU A 51 -13.76 14.51 4.86
C LEU A 51 -13.73 14.80 3.35
N CYS A 52 -13.07 13.93 2.56
CA CYS A 52 -13.04 14.07 1.10
C CYS A 52 -14.44 13.95 0.48
N ILE A 53 -15.30 13.04 0.98
CA ILE A 53 -16.69 12.94 0.54
C ILE A 53 -17.44 14.25 0.85
N ASP A 54 -17.33 14.75 2.07
CA ASP A 54 -18.00 15.98 2.51
C ASP A 54 -17.56 17.20 1.69
N LYS A 55 -16.27 17.28 1.38
CA LYS A 55 -15.66 18.37 0.59
C LYS A 55 -15.72 18.18 -0.91
N LYS A 56 -16.27 17.05 -1.40
CA LYS A 56 -16.30 16.70 -2.82
C LYS A 56 -14.90 16.60 -3.44
N CYS A 57 -13.97 16.00 -2.71
CA CYS A 57 -12.59 15.78 -3.12
C CYS A 57 -12.36 14.32 -3.49
N HIS A 58 -11.38 14.06 -4.35
CA HIS A 58 -10.88 12.72 -4.64
C HIS A 58 -9.90 12.28 -3.55
N PHE A 59 -9.72 10.95 -3.41
CA PHE A 59 -8.83 10.39 -2.39
C PHE A 59 -7.93 9.30 -2.95
N ALA A 60 -6.66 9.28 -2.52
CA ALA A 60 -5.72 8.21 -2.84
C ALA A 60 -4.84 7.86 -1.64
N THR A 61 -4.50 6.59 -1.49
CA THR A 61 -3.54 6.11 -0.49
C THR A 61 -2.82 4.84 -0.95
N SER A 62 -1.60 4.64 -0.48
CA SER A 62 -0.83 3.41 -0.71
C SER A 62 -1.21 2.26 0.23
N SER A 63 -2.06 2.51 1.23
CA SER A 63 -2.44 1.50 2.22
C SER A 63 -3.48 0.51 1.70
N TYR A 64 -3.48 -0.70 2.28
CA TYR A 64 -4.52 -1.71 2.04
C TYR A 64 -5.91 -1.17 2.34
N ILE A 65 -6.88 -1.60 1.54
CA ILE A 65 -8.27 -1.24 1.74
C ILE A 65 -8.84 -1.97 2.96
N SER A 66 -9.32 -1.21 3.96
CA SER A 66 -10.05 -1.78 5.09
C SER A 66 -11.54 -2.01 4.75
N PRO A 67 -12.26 -2.85 5.53
CA PRO A 67 -13.70 -3.00 5.37
C PRO A 67 -14.45 -1.66 5.45
N GLU A 68 -14.12 -0.81 6.41
CA GLU A 68 -14.75 0.51 6.60
C GLU A 68 -14.45 1.47 5.44
N MET A 69 -13.27 1.36 4.83
CA MET A 69 -12.93 2.14 3.62
C MET A 69 -13.75 1.64 2.43
N ARG A 70 -13.97 0.33 2.32
CA ARG A 70 -14.80 -0.28 1.27
C ARG A 70 -16.26 0.16 1.37
N ASP A 71 -16.78 0.35 2.59
CA ASP A 71 -18.15 0.82 2.82
C ASP A 71 -18.40 2.23 2.27
N LEU A 72 -17.36 3.03 2.05
CA LEU A 72 -17.47 4.35 1.43
C LEU A 72 -17.66 4.32 -0.09
N ASP A 73 -17.54 3.17 -0.75
CA ASP A 73 -17.59 3.05 -2.21
C ASP A 73 -18.87 3.63 -2.82
N ASN A 74 -20.02 3.33 -2.22
CA ASN A 74 -21.31 3.83 -2.69
C ASN A 74 -21.41 5.36 -2.55
N ASP A 75 -20.90 5.93 -1.47
CA ASP A 75 -20.97 7.37 -1.24
C ASP A 75 -19.98 8.12 -2.15
N ALA A 76 -18.80 7.56 -2.39
CA ALA A 76 -17.87 8.09 -3.38
C ALA A 76 -18.49 8.10 -4.79
N LYS A 77 -19.08 6.98 -5.22
CA LYS A 77 -19.75 6.87 -6.53
C LYS A 77 -20.93 7.83 -6.70
N LYS A 78 -21.80 7.95 -5.69
CA LYS A 78 -22.94 8.91 -5.72
C LYS A 78 -22.50 10.36 -5.87
N ASN A 79 -21.31 10.69 -5.40
CA ASN A 79 -20.73 12.03 -5.47
C ASN A 79 -19.79 12.22 -6.68
N ASN A 80 -19.67 11.23 -7.58
CA ASN A 80 -18.75 11.21 -8.72
C ASN A 80 -17.28 11.40 -8.28
N LEU A 81 -16.88 10.82 -7.14
CA LEU A 81 -15.53 10.91 -6.61
C LEU A 81 -14.74 9.65 -6.95
N VAL A 82 -13.46 9.83 -7.19
CA VAL A 82 -12.50 8.74 -7.39
C VAL A 82 -11.75 8.51 -6.09
N PHE A 83 -11.92 7.31 -5.53
CA PHE A 83 -11.18 6.84 -4.36
C PHE A 83 -10.31 5.66 -4.76
N VAL A 84 -8.99 5.80 -4.58
CA VAL A 84 -8.02 4.77 -4.96
C VAL A 84 -7.20 4.39 -3.76
N ASN A 85 -7.25 3.11 -3.40
CA ASN A 85 -6.40 2.51 -2.37
C ASN A 85 -5.35 1.62 -3.04
N GLU A 86 -4.34 1.21 -2.29
CA GLU A 86 -3.36 0.23 -2.75
C GLU A 86 -2.52 0.74 -3.95
N VAL A 87 -2.25 2.06 -4.00
CA VAL A 87 -1.40 2.68 -5.03
C VAL A 87 0.02 2.89 -4.52
N GLY A 88 0.67 1.80 -4.12
CA GLY A 88 2.03 1.77 -3.60
C GLY A 88 2.91 0.74 -4.31
N LEU A 89 3.95 0.28 -3.62
CA LEU A 89 4.81 -0.81 -4.06
C LEU A 89 4.14 -2.16 -3.76
N ASP A 90 3.80 -2.38 -2.49
CA ASP A 90 3.04 -3.49 -1.94
C ASP A 90 2.19 -2.95 -0.78
N PRO A 91 0.90 -2.79 -1.05
CA PRO A 91 0.14 -3.16 -2.25
C PRO A 91 0.21 -2.15 -3.39
N GLY A 92 0.28 -2.65 -4.63
CA GLY A 92 0.16 -1.85 -5.85
C GLY A 92 0.99 -2.39 -7.02
N ILE A 93 2.26 -2.04 -7.14
CA ILE A 93 3.14 -2.44 -8.25
C ILE A 93 3.30 -3.97 -8.32
N ASP A 94 3.33 -4.65 -7.19
CA ASP A 94 3.34 -6.11 -7.09
C ASP A 94 2.16 -6.75 -7.84
N HIS A 95 0.98 -6.17 -7.74
CA HIS A 95 -0.21 -6.62 -8.47
C HIS A 95 -0.06 -6.43 -9.99
N PHE A 96 0.52 -5.31 -10.44
CA PHE A 96 0.78 -5.09 -11.85
C PHE A 96 1.77 -6.12 -12.42
N PHE A 97 2.82 -6.46 -11.68
CA PHE A 97 3.74 -7.52 -12.08
C PHE A 97 3.04 -8.89 -12.14
N SER A 98 2.17 -9.19 -11.19
CA SER A 98 1.37 -10.41 -11.20
C SER A 98 0.49 -10.49 -12.45
N HIS A 99 -0.20 -9.41 -12.80
CA HIS A 99 -1.01 -9.35 -14.02
C HIS A 99 -0.17 -9.50 -15.30
N LEU A 100 1.02 -8.90 -15.33
CA LEU A 100 1.94 -9.01 -16.46
C LEU A 100 2.37 -10.46 -16.68
N LEU A 101 2.78 -11.17 -15.61
CA LEU A 101 3.15 -12.58 -15.67
C LEU A 101 2.00 -13.47 -16.12
N VAL A 102 0.78 -13.25 -15.61
CA VAL A 102 -0.42 -13.99 -16.04
C VAL A 102 -0.72 -13.75 -17.52
N LYS A 103 -0.55 -12.50 -17.98
CA LYS A 103 -0.71 -12.18 -19.41
C LYS A 103 0.30 -12.92 -20.27
N GLN A 104 1.58 -12.87 -19.91
CA GLN A 104 2.64 -13.58 -20.63
C GLN A 104 2.38 -15.09 -20.68
N LEU A 105 1.95 -15.68 -19.54
CA LEU A 105 1.60 -17.10 -19.50
C LEU A 105 0.47 -17.45 -20.48
N LYS A 106 -0.58 -16.64 -20.55
CA LYS A 106 -1.69 -16.86 -21.50
C LYS A 106 -1.25 -16.76 -22.95
N GLU A 107 -0.29 -15.90 -23.27
CA GLU A 107 0.26 -15.73 -24.62
C GLU A 107 1.12 -16.93 -25.07
N THR A 108 1.61 -17.76 -24.14
CA THR A 108 2.39 -18.96 -24.48
C THR A 108 1.55 -20.13 -25.00
N ASN A 109 0.23 -20.05 -24.99
CA ASN A 109 -0.71 -21.11 -25.38
C ASN A 109 -0.45 -22.47 -24.70
N LEU A 110 0.17 -22.46 -23.53
CA LEU A 110 0.38 -23.66 -22.72
C LEU A 110 -0.92 -24.04 -22.04
N ASN A 111 -1.68 -24.94 -22.66
CA ASN A 111 -2.90 -25.48 -22.10
C ASN A 111 -2.61 -26.69 -21.21
N ASN A 112 -3.35 -26.86 -20.13
CA ASN A 112 -3.28 -28.00 -19.21
C ASN A 112 -1.94 -28.18 -18.50
N ILE A 113 -1.34 -27.08 -18.05
CA ILE A 113 -0.17 -27.10 -17.16
C ILE A 113 -0.53 -26.58 -15.78
N ASP A 114 0.03 -27.20 -14.77
CA ASP A 114 -0.02 -26.68 -13.42
C ASP A 114 0.96 -25.51 -13.28
N VAL A 115 0.48 -24.40 -12.73
CA VAL A 115 1.28 -23.19 -12.55
C VAL A 115 1.38 -22.88 -11.06
N THR A 116 2.61 -22.71 -10.59
CA THR A 116 2.88 -22.19 -9.26
C THR A 116 3.38 -20.76 -9.38
N TYR A 117 2.73 -19.86 -8.66
CA TYR A 117 3.11 -18.45 -8.61
C TYR A 117 3.49 -18.06 -7.18
N HIS A 118 4.65 -17.41 -7.04
CA HIS A 118 5.10 -16.85 -5.78
C HIS A 118 5.45 -15.38 -5.97
N SER A 119 4.98 -14.53 -5.06
CA SER A 119 5.36 -13.12 -4.98
C SER A 119 5.96 -12.85 -3.62
N TYR A 120 7.11 -12.22 -3.60
CA TYR A 120 7.82 -11.83 -2.38
C TYR A 120 8.06 -10.33 -2.41
N CYS A 121 7.74 -9.67 -1.31
CA CYS A 121 8.05 -8.27 -1.10
C CYS A 121 8.73 -8.10 0.24
N GLY A 122 9.83 -7.35 0.26
CA GLY A 122 10.57 -7.08 1.48
C GLY A 122 11.55 -5.93 1.30
N GLY A 123 11.93 -5.31 2.40
CA GLY A 123 12.95 -4.25 2.43
C GLY A 123 14.22 -4.74 3.09
N PHE A 124 15.35 -4.50 2.42
CA PHE A 124 16.67 -4.80 2.97
C PHE A 124 17.44 -3.50 3.26
N PRO A 125 18.23 -3.44 4.34
CA PRO A 125 19.07 -2.29 4.59
C PRO A 125 20.16 -2.17 3.50
N ALA A 126 20.34 -0.97 2.95
CA ALA A 126 21.40 -0.70 1.98
C ALA A 126 22.81 -0.95 2.58
N ILE A 127 22.95 -0.69 3.87
CA ILE A 127 24.13 -1.07 4.65
C ILE A 127 23.73 -2.31 5.46
N PRO A 128 24.33 -3.49 5.20
CA PRO A 128 24.00 -4.71 5.92
C PRO A 128 24.19 -4.57 7.43
N ASN A 129 23.32 -5.22 8.20
CA ASN A 129 23.40 -5.33 9.64
C ASN A 129 23.09 -6.76 10.08
N ASP A 130 23.43 -7.13 11.32
CA ASP A 130 23.26 -8.49 11.84
C ASP A 130 21.78 -8.92 11.88
N PHE A 131 20.88 -7.96 12.03
CA PHE A 131 19.43 -8.19 12.03
C PHE A 131 18.85 -8.38 10.63
N LYS A 132 19.62 -8.07 9.55
CA LYS A 132 19.21 -8.12 8.13
C LYS A 132 17.94 -7.34 7.80
N TYR A 133 17.53 -6.43 8.68
CA TYR A 133 16.34 -5.60 8.51
C TYR A 133 16.54 -4.20 9.10
N LYS A 134 15.84 -3.23 8.55
CA LYS A 134 15.75 -1.87 9.08
C LYS A 134 14.37 -1.30 8.78
N PHE A 135 13.72 -0.77 9.81
CA PHE A 135 12.45 -0.07 9.61
C PHE A 135 12.63 1.16 8.73
N SER A 136 11.99 1.17 7.58
CA SER A 136 12.04 2.26 6.60
C SER A 136 10.74 3.06 6.51
N TRP A 137 9.67 2.56 7.15
CA TRP A 137 8.37 3.20 7.20
C TRP A 137 7.76 3.05 8.61
N SER A 138 6.52 2.66 8.79
CA SER A 138 5.85 2.57 10.10
C SER A 138 6.27 1.32 10.89
N PRO A 139 7.13 1.41 11.92
CA PRO A 139 7.51 0.24 12.73
C PRO A 139 6.29 -0.46 13.37
N VAL A 140 5.34 0.32 13.86
CA VAL A 140 4.10 -0.21 14.45
C VAL A 140 3.25 -0.91 13.38
N GLY A 141 3.20 -0.38 12.16
CA GLY A 141 2.51 -0.99 11.03
C GLY A 141 3.10 -2.35 10.67
N VAL A 142 4.43 -2.44 10.57
CA VAL A 142 5.15 -3.70 10.31
C VAL A 142 4.83 -4.74 11.39
N ILE A 143 4.99 -4.38 12.67
CA ILE A 143 4.75 -5.32 13.77
C ILE A 143 3.29 -5.79 13.81
N LYS A 144 2.33 -4.91 13.52
CA LYS A 144 0.91 -5.30 13.42
C LYS A 144 0.65 -6.23 12.24
N ALA A 145 1.28 -6.00 11.10
CA ALA A 145 1.14 -6.85 9.92
C ALA A 145 1.58 -8.29 10.18
N LEU A 146 2.60 -8.49 11.02
CA LEU A 146 3.07 -9.81 11.45
C LEU A 146 2.03 -10.62 12.24
N ASN A 147 0.94 -10.03 12.68
CA ASN A 147 -0.18 -10.71 13.34
C ASN A 147 -1.36 -10.99 12.40
N ASN A 148 -1.29 -10.54 11.15
CA ASN A 148 -2.36 -10.78 10.19
C ASN A 148 -2.23 -12.17 9.58
N ASN A 149 -3.35 -12.89 9.49
CA ASN A 149 -3.39 -14.16 8.77
C ASN A 149 -3.13 -13.92 7.28
N ALA A 150 -2.32 -14.79 6.68
CA ALA A 150 -2.12 -14.85 5.24
C ALA A 150 -3.24 -15.64 4.57
N LYS A 151 -3.74 -15.15 3.44
CA LYS A 151 -4.74 -15.83 2.62
C LYS A 151 -4.19 -16.03 1.22
N PHE A 152 -4.13 -17.28 0.79
CA PHE A 152 -3.57 -17.64 -0.52
C PHE A 152 -4.23 -18.92 -1.05
N VAL A 153 -3.88 -19.34 -2.27
CA VAL A 153 -4.37 -20.57 -2.87
C VAL A 153 -3.26 -21.62 -2.87
N ARG A 154 -3.54 -22.80 -2.36
CA ARG A 154 -2.67 -23.98 -2.42
C ARG A 154 -3.47 -25.16 -2.91
N ASN A 155 -2.98 -25.88 -3.94
CA ASN A 155 -3.68 -26.99 -4.55
C ASN A 155 -5.14 -26.66 -4.96
N TYR A 156 -5.34 -25.49 -5.56
CA TYR A 156 -6.64 -24.96 -6.01
C TYR A 156 -7.63 -24.61 -4.89
N GLU A 157 -7.23 -24.72 -3.62
CA GLU A 157 -8.06 -24.39 -2.46
C GLU A 157 -7.57 -23.13 -1.75
N THR A 158 -8.50 -22.32 -1.25
CA THR A 158 -8.15 -21.18 -0.43
C THR A 158 -7.69 -21.62 0.95
N VAL A 159 -6.45 -21.24 1.30
CA VAL A 159 -5.84 -21.51 2.59
C VAL A 159 -5.70 -20.19 3.37
N VAL A 160 -5.96 -20.26 4.67
CA VAL A 160 -5.70 -19.18 5.63
C VAL A 160 -4.70 -19.68 6.66
N GLU A 161 -3.53 -19.07 6.72
CA GLU A 161 -2.48 -19.46 7.66
C GLU A 161 -2.12 -18.32 8.62
N THR A 162 -1.82 -18.69 9.86
CA THR A 162 -1.27 -17.78 10.86
C THR A 162 0.20 -17.50 10.52
N PRO A 163 0.68 -16.26 10.66
CA PRO A 163 2.09 -15.91 10.46
C PRO A 163 3.03 -16.83 11.25
N TYR A 164 4.21 -17.07 10.70
CA TYR A 164 5.27 -17.92 11.29
C TYR A 164 4.94 -19.41 11.44
N LYS A 165 3.76 -19.87 11.05
CA LYS A 165 3.42 -21.29 11.14
C LYS A 165 4.15 -22.13 10.10
N ASN A 166 4.28 -21.62 8.89
CA ASN A 166 4.96 -22.27 7.77
C ASN A 166 5.92 -21.27 7.12
N VAL A 167 7.10 -21.14 7.69
CA VAL A 167 8.13 -20.22 7.19
C VAL A 167 8.75 -20.80 5.92
N GLY A 168 8.60 -20.07 4.81
CA GLY A 168 9.26 -20.37 3.54
C GLY A 168 10.69 -19.85 3.52
N LYS A 169 11.54 -20.43 2.66
CA LYS A 169 12.88 -19.92 2.38
C LYS A 169 13.03 -19.62 0.91
N TYR A 170 13.62 -18.48 0.60
CA TYR A 170 13.92 -18.09 -0.77
C TYR A 170 15.28 -17.42 -0.86
N SER A 171 15.89 -17.45 -2.03
CA SER A 171 17.24 -16.91 -2.26
C SER A 171 17.19 -15.65 -3.10
N VAL A 172 17.89 -14.61 -2.63
CA VAL A 172 18.14 -13.38 -3.38
C VAL A 172 19.64 -13.10 -3.35
N ASN A 173 20.27 -12.98 -4.51
CA ASN A 173 21.71 -12.71 -4.64
C ASN A 173 22.60 -13.66 -3.81
N ASN A 174 22.27 -14.97 -3.83
CA ASN A 174 22.96 -16.02 -3.05
C ASN A 174 22.80 -15.93 -1.52
N GLU A 175 21.98 -15.05 -1.02
CA GLU A 175 21.58 -15.02 0.39
C GLU A 175 20.20 -15.65 0.58
N ILE A 176 20.04 -16.40 1.69
CA ILE A 176 18.77 -17.05 2.03
C ILE A 176 18.00 -16.16 2.99
N TYR A 177 16.73 -15.93 2.66
CA TYR A 177 15.78 -15.16 3.46
C TYR A 177 14.60 -16.03 3.84
N GLU A 178 13.95 -15.66 4.94
CA GLU A 178 12.70 -16.27 5.39
C GLU A 178 11.51 -15.41 4.94
N ALA A 179 10.43 -16.08 4.55
CA ALA A 179 9.15 -15.47 4.20
C ALA A 179 8.03 -16.05 5.06
N TYR A 180 7.16 -15.23 5.57
CA TYR A 180 6.09 -15.57 6.49
C TYR A 180 4.71 -15.40 5.85
#